data_e161a3d354de188e42a5ba3f2501c728
#
_entry.id   e161a3d354de188e42a5ba3f2501c728
#
_cell.length_a   1.000
_cell.length_b   1.000
_cell.length_c   1.000
_cell.angle_alpha   90.00
_cell.angle_beta   90.00
_cell.angle_gamma   90.00
#
_symmetry.space_group_name_H-M   'P 1'
#
loop_
_entity.id
_entity.type
_entity.pdbx_description
1 polymer ?
#
loop_
_entity_poly.entity_id
_entity_poly.type
_entity_poly.pdbx_seq_one_letter_code
_entity_poly.pdbx_strand_id
1 'polypeptide(L)'
;MGKRGKVLGINRRQVLKGIAASAGCAMAPGAVAFASRDGQLTQEDEAFLDDLERQGCLFFWEQGSPQTGQILDRARNNLTGGRDPRRMASIASTGFGLTALCIADHRGYLPHAQVVERVRQTLHWHLNAAPEVHGFFYHFTDVETGKRFRGSELSSIDTAILLCGMLTARAYFEDQQIQSLAQQIYERVDWPWMLNGGKAFSMGWQPETGFLQYRWDHYCELMMIDLLAIGSPTHPVPAEYWNNFTRSTMHYAGYDYISGDDPLFTHQYSQAWFDFREKRDAYADYFTNSVTATRAHKAFCLAHPNWYNENYWGVTSSDYVDGYTAWGGPPAIGPLDGTVVPSAAAGSLPFLPDECVSVLRAMRSKWGKQVWGRYGFLDAFHPAANWFDPDVLGIDQGISVLMAENLRSGLVWSTFMRNRESLTAMERAGFHGKGLAG
;
A
#
# COMPACT_ATOMS: atom_id res chain seq x y z
N MET A 1 -36.35 -2.74 -21.89
CA MET A 1 -35.25 -1.96 -22.48
C MET A 1 -34.41 -1.43 -21.29
N GLY A 2 -33.43 -2.22 -20.89
CA GLY A 2 -32.59 -1.94 -19.70
C GLY A 2 -31.44 -1.02 -20.08
N LYS A 3 -31.29 0.07 -19.34
CA LYS A 3 -30.12 0.92 -19.42
C LYS A 3 -28.93 0.15 -18.76
N ARG A 4 -27.98 -0.27 -19.58
CA ARG A 4 -26.68 -0.77 -19.09
C ARG A 4 -25.92 0.42 -18.49
N GLY A 5 -25.76 0.42 -17.18
CA GLY A 5 -24.90 1.35 -16.48
C GLY A 5 -23.46 1.17 -16.98
N LYS A 6 -22.85 2.25 -17.45
CA LYS A 6 -21.41 2.33 -17.68
C LYS A 6 -20.72 2.26 -16.33
N VAL A 7 -20.09 1.14 -16.00
CA VAL A 7 -19.07 1.09 -14.97
C VAL A 7 -17.85 1.83 -15.53
N LEU A 8 -17.80 3.13 -15.28
CA LEU A 8 -16.61 3.94 -15.46
C LEU A 8 -15.62 3.46 -14.38
N GLY A 9 -14.52 2.88 -14.78
CA GLY A 9 -13.36 2.70 -13.90
C GLY A 9 -12.91 4.08 -13.44
N ILE A 10 -13.32 4.46 -12.24
CA ILE A 10 -12.88 5.70 -11.62
C ILE A 10 -11.42 5.46 -11.22
N ASN A 11 -10.53 6.11 -11.92
CA ASN A 11 -9.11 6.12 -11.62
C ASN A 11 -8.91 6.88 -10.28
N ARG A 12 -8.07 6.39 -9.36
CA ARG A 12 -7.65 7.05 -8.10
C ARG A 12 -7.46 8.56 -8.20
N ARG A 13 -7.21 9.06 -9.41
CA ARG A 13 -6.87 10.45 -9.77
C ARG A 13 -8.05 11.39 -10.00
N GLN A 14 -9.26 10.88 -10.21
CA GLN A 14 -10.42 11.76 -10.45
C GLN A 14 -11.05 12.28 -9.16
N VAL A 15 -10.71 11.69 -8.00
CA VAL A 15 -11.29 12.05 -6.70
C VAL A 15 -10.54 13.22 -6.04
N LEU A 16 -9.31 13.51 -6.44
CA LEU A 16 -8.46 14.57 -5.84
C LEU A 16 -8.79 16.01 -6.29
N LYS A 17 -9.95 16.27 -6.87
CA LYS A 17 -10.37 17.62 -7.25
C LYS A 17 -11.60 18.06 -6.48
N GLY A 18 -11.39 18.99 -5.58
CA GLY A 18 -12.41 19.91 -5.08
C GLY A 18 -12.71 19.79 -3.61
N ILE A 19 -12.33 20.79 -2.89
CA ILE A 19 -13.15 21.61 -1.99
C ILE A 19 -12.24 22.31 -0.99
N ALA A 20 -12.30 23.62 -1.01
CA ALA A 20 -11.72 24.48 0.02
C ALA A 20 -12.80 24.88 1.03
N ALA A 21 -12.38 24.94 2.29
CA ALA A 21 -12.84 25.76 3.40
C ALA A 21 -14.19 25.48 4.06
N SER A 22 -14.15 25.19 5.35
CA SER A 22 -14.91 25.94 6.36
C SER A 22 -14.42 25.67 7.80
N ALA A 23 -14.54 26.70 8.61
CA ALA A 23 -13.85 27.04 9.83
C ALA A 23 -14.20 26.20 11.08
N GLY A 24 -13.26 26.23 12.04
CA GLY A 24 -13.17 25.52 13.28
C GLY A 24 -14.07 25.95 14.42
N CYS A 25 -14.08 25.08 15.41
CA CYS A 25 -14.36 25.40 16.82
C CYS A 25 -13.38 24.61 17.69
N ALA A 26 -12.62 25.32 18.50
CA ALA A 26 -11.63 24.78 19.41
C ALA A 26 -12.28 24.33 20.73
N MET A 27 -11.98 23.12 21.21
CA MET A 27 -12.12 22.72 22.59
C MET A 27 -10.81 22.09 23.09
N ALA A 28 -10.39 22.49 24.29
CA ALA A 28 -9.14 22.10 24.91
C ALA A 28 -9.11 20.64 25.38
N PRO A 29 -7.96 19.95 25.32
CA PRO A 29 -7.84 18.54 25.66
C PRO A 29 -7.48 18.32 27.14
N GLY A 30 -8.22 17.42 27.79
CA GLY A 30 -7.76 16.73 28.98
C GLY A 30 -6.87 15.54 28.58
N ALA A 31 -5.60 15.59 28.93
CA ALA A 31 -4.67 14.51 28.69
C ALA A 31 -5.03 13.30 29.57
N VAL A 32 -5.59 12.24 28.99
CA VAL A 32 -5.64 10.92 29.60
C VAL A 32 -4.39 10.18 29.17
N ALA A 33 -3.45 10.02 30.12
CA ALA A 33 -2.28 9.18 29.92
C ALA A 33 -2.73 7.70 29.89
N PHE A 34 -2.74 7.08 28.73
CA PHE A 34 -2.81 5.63 28.61
C PHE A 34 -1.40 5.09 28.84
N ALA A 35 -1.24 4.26 29.87
CA ALA A 35 -0.03 3.49 30.09
C ALA A 35 0.17 2.56 28.86
N SER A 36 1.21 2.78 28.10
CA SER A 36 1.68 1.85 27.07
C SER A 36 1.99 0.51 27.74
N ARG A 37 1.34 -0.56 27.32
CA ARG A 37 1.86 -1.90 27.53
C ARG A 37 3.25 -1.94 26.87
N ASP A 38 4.23 -2.55 27.56
CA ASP A 38 5.57 -2.78 27.01
C ASP A 38 5.48 -3.58 25.71
N GLY A 39 5.23 -2.96 24.60
CA GLY A 39 5.35 -3.36 23.18
C GLY A 39 5.33 -4.85 22.79
N GLN A 40 4.96 -5.76 23.69
CA GLN A 40 4.85 -7.19 23.43
C GLN A 40 3.43 -7.58 23.12
N LEU A 41 3.26 -8.15 21.89
CA LEU A 41 2.01 -8.77 21.48
C LEU A 41 1.65 -9.92 22.44
N THR A 42 0.38 -10.01 22.82
CA THR A 42 -0.10 -11.18 23.57
C THR A 42 -0.16 -12.40 22.66
N GLN A 43 -0.24 -13.59 23.25
CA GLN A 43 -0.41 -14.83 22.46
C GLN A 43 -1.68 -14.78 21.58
N GLU A 44 -2.74 -14.14 22.05
CA GLU A 44 -3.97 -13.97 21.28
C GLU A 44 -3.80 -12.98 20.12
N ASP A 45 -3.01 -11.92 20.31
CA ASP A 45 -2.71 -10.97 19.25
C ASP A 45 -1.83 -11.61 18.18
N GLU A 46 -0.81 -12.39 18.59
CA GLU A 46 0.02 -13.17 17.66
C GLU A 46 -0.81 -14.17 16.85
N ALA A 47 -1.72 -14.90 17.49
CA ALA A 47 -2.59 -15.84 16.79
C ALA A 47 -3.55 -15.13 15.80
N PHE A 48 -4.07 -13.96 16.18
CA PHE A 48 -4.90 -13.16 15.30
C PHE A 48 -4.12 -12.63 14.09
N LEU A 49 -2.92 -12.12 14.29
CA LEU A 49 -2.07 -11.60 13.23
C LEU A 49 -1.57 -12.73 12.31
N ASP A 50 -1.25 -13.91 12.85
CA ASP A 50 -0.91 -15.11 12.06
C ASP A 50 -2.05 -15.50 11.12
N ASP A 51 -3.28 -15.45 11.61
CA ASP A 51 -4.48 -15.76 10.80
C ASP A 51 -4.72 -14.67 9.74
N LEU A 52 -4.51 -13.38 10.06
CA LEU A 52 -4.59 -12.26 9.12
C LEU A 52 -3.59 -12.45 7.97
N GLU A 53 -2.33 -12.71 8.28
CA GLU A 53 -1.28 -12.92 7.29
C GLU A 53 -1.54 -14.16 6.44
N ARG A 54 -1.90 -15.27 7.07
CA ARG A 54 -2.18 -16.54 6.37
C ARG A 54 -3.30 -16.38 5.35
N GLN A 55 -4.39 -15.72 5.73
CA GLN A 55 -5.53 -15.51 4.84
C GLN A 55 -5.19 -14.50 3.73
N GLY A 56 -4.50 -13.40 4.06
CA GLY A 56 -4.05 -12.46 3.05
C GLY A 56 -3.03 -13.04 2.07
N CYS A 57 -2.06 -13.84 2.53
CA CYS A 57 -1.12 -14.56 1.67
C CYS A 57 -1.85 -15.53 0.73
N LEU A 58 -2.94 -16.16 1.19
CA LEU A 58 -3.76 -17.05 0.37
C LEU A 58 -4.39 -16.33 -0.83
N PHE A 59 -4.80 -15.04 -0.68
CA PHE A 59 -5.26 -14.23 -1.80
C PHE A 59 -4.19 -14.16 -2.89
N PHE A 60 -2.98 -13.79 -2.54
CA PHE A 60 -1.90 -13.62 -3.52
C PHE A 60 -1.51 -14.94 -4.19
N TRP A 61 -1.60 -16.03 -3.46
CA TRP A 61 -1.36 -17.35 -4.01
C TRP A 61 -2.43 -17.80 -5.01
N GLU A 62 -3.71 -17.70 -4.62
CA GLU A 62 -4.83 -18.22 -5.40
C GLU A 62 -5.25 -17.29 -6.55
N GLN A 63 -5.13 -15.99 -6.37
CA GLN A 63 -5.53 -15.01 -7.36
C GLN A 63 -4.41 -14.65 -8.35
N GLY A 64 -3.24 -15.24 -8.17
CA GLY A 64 -2.14 -15.16 -9.13
C GLY A 64 -2.31 -16.11 -10.31
N SER A 65 -2.02 -15.63 -11.52
CA SER A 65 -2.00 -16.46 -12.74
C SER A 65 -0.81 -17.44 -12.70
N PRO A 66 -1.03 -18.74 -12.93
CA PRO A 66 0.07 -19.69 -13.05
C PRO A 66 0.90 -19.51 -14.33
N GLN A 67 0.42 -18.76 -15.31
CA GLN A 67 1.12 -18.51 -16.58
C GLN A 67 1.95 -17.21 -16.55
N THR A 68 1.38 -16.13 -16.01
CA THR A 68 2.02 -14.81 -16.01
C THR A 68 2.58 -14.39 -14.64
N GLY A 69 2.13 -15.04 -13.58
CA GLY A 69 2.42 -14.63 -12.21
C GLY A 69 1.73 -13.34 -11.77
N GLN A 70 1.01 -12.66 -12.68
CA GLN A 70 0.24 -11.47 -12.34
C GLN A 70 -0.92 -11.80 -11.40
N ILE A 71 -1.22 -10.88 -10.51
CA ILE A 71 -2.25 -11.06 -9.48
C ILE A 71 -3.45 -10.16 -9.80
N LEU A 72 -4.66 -10.70 -9.64
CA LEU A 72 -5.89 -9.93 -9.82
C LEU A 72 -5.89 -8.69 -8.92
N ASP A 73 -6.49 -7.61 -9.44
CA ASP A 73 -6.76 -6.39 -8.67
C ASP A 73 -7.63 -6.68 -7.44
N ARG A 74 -8.65 -7.51 -7.63
CA ARG A 74 -9.62 -7.89 -6.61
C ARG A 74 -10.18 -9.28 -6.83
N ALA A 75 -10.72 -9.87 -5.77
CA ALA A 75 -11.45 -11.12 -5.83
C ALA A 75 -12.58 -11.15 -4.79
N ARG A 76 -13.57 -12.01 -5.02
CA ARG A 76 -14.62 -12.24 -4.02
C ARG A 76 -14.08 -12.94 -2.79
N ASN A 77 -14.42 -12.43 -1.63
CA ASN A 77 -13.96 -12.97 -0.35
C ASN A 77 -14.70 -14.25 0.10
N ASN A 78 -15.74 -14.64 -0.60
CA ASN A 78 -16.54 -15.84 -0.31
C ASN A 78 -16.27 -17.02 -1.25
N LEU A 79 -15.17 -16.99 -2.02
CA LEU A 79 -14.78 -18.12 -2.88
C LEU A 79 -14.53 -19.38 -2.04
N THR A 80 -14.92 -20.52 -2.59
CA THR A 80 -14.65 -21.83 -1.97
C THR A 80 -13.34 -22.44 -2.42
N GLY A 81 -12.62 -21.76 -3.30
CA GLY A 81 -11.33 -22.12 -3.89
C GLY A 81 -11.22 -21.68 -5.34
N GLY A 82 -10.00 -21.72 -5.87
CA GLY A 82 -9.69 -21.29 -7.22
C GLY A 82 -9.65 -19.78 -7.43
N ARG A 83 -9.28 -19.38 -8.64
CA ARG A 83 -9.19 -17.95 -9.00
C ARG A 83 -10.57 -17.38 -9.35
N ASP A 84 -10.81 -16.14 -8.97
CA ASP A 84 -11.96 -15.35 -9.41
C ASP A 84 -11.98 -15.27 -10.95
N PRO A 85 -13.16 -15.37 -11.59
CA PRO A 85 -13.25 -15.35 -13.05
C PRO A 85 -12.96 -13.98 -13.69
N ARG A 86 -12.79 -12.93 -12.91
CA ARG A 86 -12.39 -11.61 -13.41
C ARG A 86 -10.99 -11.65 -14.02
N ARG A 87 -10.70 -10.69 -14.87
CA ARG A 87 -9.48 -10.72 -15.69
C ARG A 87 -8.54 -9.54 -15.44
N MET A 88 -8.95 -8.55 -14.69
CA MET A 88 -8.12 -7.38 -14.40
C MET A 88 -7.08 -7.72 -13.34
N ALA A 89 -5.82 -7.77 -13.75
CA ALA A 89 -4.66 -7.82 -12.87
C ALA A 89 -4.16 -6.41 -12.58
N SER A 90 -3.59 -6.22 -11.39
CA SER A 90 -2.89 -5.00 -10.99
C SER A 90 -1.41 -5.31 -10.75
N ILE A 91 -0.53 -4.46 -11.30
CA ILE A 91 0.90 -4.58 -11.04
C ILE A 91 1.24 -4.26 -9.58
N ALA A 92 0.48 -3.35 -8.93
CA ALA A 92 0.62 -3.10 -7.50
C ALA A 92 0.26 -4.34 -6.67
N SER A 93 -0.90 -4.98 -6.97
CA SER A 93 -1.25 -6.27 -6.33
C SER A 93 -0.16 -7.31 -6.52
N THR A 94 0.48 -7.34 -7.69
CA THR A 94 1.59 -8.27 -7.98
C THR A 94 2.83 -7.92 -7.13
N GLY A 95 3.15 -6.64 -6.94
CA GLY A 95 4.26 -6.19 -6.10
C GLY A 95 4.05 -6.55 -4.62
N PHE A 96 2.89 -6.24 -4.06
CA PHE A 96 2.50 -6.69 -2.72
C PHE A 96 2.55 -8.20 -2.60
N GLY A 97 2.04 -8.91 -3.62
CA GLY A 97 2.00 -10.35 -3.65
C GLY A 97 3.37 -11.02 -3.65
N LEU A 98 4.36 -10.49 -4.37
CA LEU A 98 5.73 -10.99 -4.32
C LEU A 98 6.31 -10.91 -2.90
N THR A 99 6.04 -9.83 -2.18
CA THR A 99 6.44 -9.70 -0.77
C THR A 99 5.64 -10.64 0.13
N ALA A 100 4.32 -10.75 -0.07
CA ALA A 100 3.47 -11.68 0.67
C ALA A 100 3.87 -13.15 0.46
N LEU A 101 4.39 -13.51 -0.73
CA LEU A 101 4.93 -14.84 -0.99
C LEU A 101 6.22 -15.09 -0.19
N CYS A 102 7.08 -14.08 0.00
CA CYS A 102 8.24 -14.20 0.90
C CYS A 102 7.78 -14.43 2.35
N ILE A 103 6.74 -13.73 2.81
CA ILE A 103 6.15 -13.92 4.14
C ILE A 103 5.56 -15.33 4.26
N ALA A 104 4.80 -15.77 3.26
CA ALA A 104 4.19 -17.10 3.25
C ALA A 104 5.22 -18.24 3.31
N ASP A 105 6.34 -18.06 2.63
CA ASP A 105 7.48 -18.98 2.69
C ASP A 105 8.13 -18.99 4.07
N HIS A 106 8.44 -17.81 4.60
CA HIS A 106 9.06 -17.63 5.92
C HIS A 106 8.22 -18.24 7.05
N ARG A 107 6.91 -18.04 7.00
CA ARG A 107 5.94 -18.55 7.99
C ARG A 107 5.53 -20.00 7.75
N GLY A 108 5.95 -20.63 6.65
CA GLY A 108 5.56 -21.99 6.29
C GLY A 108 4.09 -22.14 5.91
N TYR A 109 3.44 -21.08 5.44
CA TYR A 109 2.04 -21.15 4.96
C TYR A 109 1.94 -21.86 3.61
N LEU A 110 2.99 -21.80 2.81
CA LEU A 110 3.09 -22.42 1.50
C LEU A 110 4.40 -23.23 1.38
N PRO A 111 4.42 -24.30 0.56
CA PRO A 111 5.62 -25.07 0.33
C PRO A 111 6.71 -24.26 -0.38
N HIS A 112 7.91 -24.18 0.19
CA HIS A 112 9.05 -23.40 -0.32
C HIS A 112 9.29 -23.57 -1.83
N ALA A 113 9.39 -24.80 -2.33
CA ALA A 113 9.68 -25.06 -3.74
C ALA A 113 8.60 -24.48 -4.67
N GLN A 114 7.34 -24.47 -4.25
CA GLN A 114 6.25 -23.90 -5.04
C GLN A 114 6.30 -22.37 -5.04
N VAL A 115 6.65 -21.77 -3.91
CA VAL A 115 6.82 -20.32 -3.81
C VAL A 115 7.97 -19.84 -4.67
N VAL A 116 9.14 -20.47 -4.58
CA VAL A 116 10.32 -20.16 -5.42
C VAL A 116 9.95 -20.23 -6.89
N GLU A 117 9.27 -21.29 -7.33
CA GLU A 117 8.88 -21.45 -8.72
C GLU A 117 7.90 -20.36 -9.18
N ARG A 118 6.91 -20.01 -8.35
CA ARG A 118 5.95 -18.94 -8.65
C ARG A 118 6.65 -17.58 -8.78
N VAL A 119 7.55 -17.26 -7.86
CA VAL A 119 8.32 -15.99 -7.88
C VAL A 119 9.20 -15.94 -9.12
N ARG A 120 9.94 -17.02 -9.43
CA ARG A 120 10.80 -17.12 -10.62
C ARG A 120 10.00 -16.89 -11.91
N GLN A 121 8.86 -17.55 -12.03
CA GLN A 121 7.96 -17.42 -13.17
C GLN A 121 7.42 -15.99 -13.32
N THR A 122 7.00 -15.36 -12.22
CA THR A 122 6.51 -13.97 -12.21
C THR A 122 7.58 -13.01 -12.71
N LEU A 123 8.79 -13.12 -12.20
CA LEU A 123 9.92 -12.28 -12.63
C LEU A 123 10.30 -12.54 -14.08
N HIS A 124 10.38 -13.80 -14.50
CA HIS A 124 10.68 -14.16 -15.88
C HIS A 124 9.66 -13.57 -16.86
N TRP A 125 8.37 -13.64 -16.51
CA TRP A 125 7.31 -13.07 -17.35
C TRP A 125 7.43 -11.55 -17.45
N HIS A 126 7.66 -10.84 -16.34
CA HIS A 126 7.82 -9.39 -16.34
C HIS A 126 9.05 -8.92 -17.10
N LEU A 127 10.15 -9.69 -17.06
CA LEU A 127 11.35 -9.34 -17.81
C LEU A 127 11.18 -9.51 -19.33
N ASN A 128 10.48 -10.57 -19.78
CA ASN A 128 10.52 -11.02 -21.15
C ASN A 128 9.22 -10.83 -21.94
N ALA A 129 8.08 -10.68 -21.29
CA ALA A 129 6.76 -10.71 -21.94
C ALA A 129 5.79 -9.62 -21.50
N ALA A 130 5.96 -9.03 -20.32
CA ALA A 130 5.08 -7.98 -19.84
C ALA A 130 5.20 -6.73 -20.75
N PRO A 131 4.08 -6.15 -21.20
CA PRO A 131 4.11 -4.91 -21.96
C PRO A 131 4.57 -3.75 -21.05
N GLU A 132 5.62 -3.06 -21.51
CA GLU A 132 6.23 -1.94 -20.80
C GLU A 132 6.74 -0.90 -21.80
N VAL A 133 7.07 0.30 -21.32
CA VAL A 133 7.79 1.32 -22.07
C VAL A 133 8.77 2.00 -21.11
N HIS A 134 10.06 2.05 -21.48
CA HIS A 134 11.14 2.57 -20.65
C HIS A 134 11.22 1.91 -19.25
N GLY A 135 10.83 0.63 -19.13
CA GLY A 135 10.83 -0.12 -17.88
C GLY A 135 9.63 0.15 -16.98
N PHE A 136 8.69 1.02 -17.37
CA PHE A 136 7.42 1.23 -16.66
C PHE A 136 6.33 0.33 -17.21
N PHE A 137 5.52 -0.23 -16.31
CA PHE A 137 4.48 -1.19 -16.64
C PHE A 137 3.09 -0.56 -16.62
N TYR A 138 2.15 -1.12 -17.40
CA TYR A 138 0.76 -0.71 -17.35
C TYR A 138 0.12 -1.07 -16.01
N HIS A 139 -0.58 -0.10 -15.42
CA HIS A 139 -1.26 -0.24 -14.13
C HIS A 139 -2.13 -1.49 -14.08
N PHE A 140 -3.02 -1.64 -15.09
CA PHE A 140 -3.88 -2.80 -15.22
C PHE A 140 -3.63 -3.54 -16.52
N THR A 141 -3.57 -4.87 -16.40
CA THR A 141 -3.41 -5.80 -17.51
C THR A 141 -4.43 -6.92 -17.42
N ASP A 142 -4.59 -7.64 -18.50
CA ASP A 142 -5.36 -8.87 -18.50
C ASP A 142 -4.51 -9.99 -17.87
N VAL A 143 -5.00 -10.63 -16.82
CA VAL A 143 -4.28 -11.59 -15.99
C VAL A 143 -3.76 -12.81 -16.76
N GLU A 144 -4.42 -13.21 -17.86
CA GLU A 144 -4.03 -14.35 -18.66
C GLU A 144 -3.06 -13.99 -19.79
N THR A 145 -3.35 -12.88 -20.49
CA THR A 145 -2.63 -12.51 -21.71
C THR A 145 -1.58 -11.43 -21.48
N GLY A 146 -1.62 -10.76 -20.33
CA GLY A 146 -0.79 -9.60 -20.03
C GLY A 146 -1.09 -8.34 -20.84
N LYS A 147 -2.06 -8.37 -21.74
CA LYS A 147 -2.40 -7.20 -22.55
C LYS A 147 -2.90 -6.07 -21.67
N ARG A 148 -2.57 -4.83 -22.04
CA ARG A 148 -3.08 -3.61 -21.41
C ARG A 148 -4.61 -3.67 -21.26
N PHE A 149 -5.10 -3.40 -20.07
CA PHE A 149 -6.52 -3.52 -19.75
C PHE A 149 -7.22 -2.15 -19.84
N ARG A 150 -8.28 -2.06 -20.66
CA ARG A 150 -9.17 -0.88 -20.77
C ARG A 150 -8.46 0.48 -20.91
N GLY A 151 -7.32 0.55 -21.58
CA GLY A 151 -6.61 1.80 -21.80
C GLY A 151 -5.93 2.38 -20.56
N SER A 152 -5.58 1.54 -19.58
CA SER A 152 -4.80 1.98 -18.41
C SER A 152 -3.48 2.61 -18.82
N GLU A 153 -2.98 3.52 -17.99
CA GLU A 153 -1.67 4.13 -18.18
C GLU A 153 -0.52 3.20 -17.77
N LEU A 154 0.67 3.50 -18.23
CA LEU A 154 1.89 3.15 -17.52
C LEU A 154 1.89 3.95 -16.20
N SER A 155 1.94 3.28 -15.08
CA SER A 155 1.91 3.95 -13.78
C SER A 155 3.28 4.01 -13.14
N SER A 156 3.70 5.19 -12.70
CA SER A 156 4.97 5.34 -11.99
C SER A 156 4.93 4.76 -10.58
N ILE A 157 3.84 4.98 -9.83
CA ILE A 157 3.73 4.49 -8.45
C ILE A 157 3.50 2.97 -8.40
N ASP A 158 2.63 2.44 -9.26
CA ASP A 158 2.35 1.01 -9.26
C ASP A 158 3.57 0.21 -9.77
N THR A 159 4.37 0.79 -10.69
CA THR A 159 5.67 0.23 -11.06
C THR A 159 6.64 0.25 -9.87
N ALA A 160 6.68 1.31 -9.07
CA ALA A 160 7.51 1.35 -7.86
C ALA A 160 7.10 0.29 -6.83
N ILE A 161 5.79 0.08 -6.60
CA ILE A 161 5.27 -0.98 -5.73
C ILE A 161 5.68 -2.37 -6.27
N LEU A 162 5.53 -2.58 -7.58
CA LEU A 162 5.98 -3.83 -8.23
C LEU A 162 7.47 -4.09 -7.99
N LEU A 163 8.31 -3.06 -8.18
CA LEU A 163 9.75 -3.15 -7.96
C LEU A 163 10.10 -3.41 -6.49
N CYS A 164 9.39 -2.79 -5.53
CA CYS A 164 9.59 -3.08 -4.11
C CYS A 164 9.35 -4.56 -3.81
N GLY A 165 8.31 -5.17 -4.38
CA GLY A 165 8.08 -6.61 -4.27
C GLY A 165 9.18 -7.46 -4.91
N MET A 166 9.63 -7.10 -6.11
CA MET A 166 10.70 -7.80 -6.81
C MET A 166 12.04 -7.71 -6.06
N LEU A 167 12.38 -6.54 -5.53
CA LEU A 167 13.59 -6.32 -4.73
C LEU A 167 13.51 -7.02 -3.37
N THR A 168 12.33 -7.16 -2.78
CA THR A 168 12.13 -8.00 -1.59
C THR A 168 12.44 -9.46 -1.91
N ALA A 169 11.88 -9.99 -3.01
CA ALA A 169 12.14 -11.36 -3.43
C ALA A 169 13.63 -11.58 -3.76
N ARG A 170 14.29 -10.62 -4.44
CA ARG A 170 15.74 -10.65 -4.71
C ARG A 170 16.56 -10.79 -3.43
N ALA A 171 16.20 -10.05 -2.41
CA ALA A 171 16.92 -10.04 -1.15
C ALA A 171 16.56 -11.23 -0.26
N TYR A 172 15.37 -11.82 -0.42
CA TYR A 172 14.89 -12.91 0.42
C TYR A 172 15.41 -14.28 -0.04
N PHE A 173 15.30 -14.60 -1.34
CA PHE A 173 15.65 -15.92 -1.88
C PHE A 173 17.12 -16.04 -2.22
N GLU A 174 17.76 -17.12 -1.75
CA GLU A 174 19.11 -17.54 -2.18
C GLU A 174 19.05 -18.27 -3.52
N ASP A 175 18.42 -17.64 -4.53
CA ASP A 175 18.22 -18.18 -5.86
C ASP A 175 18.78 -17.20 -6.90
N GLN A 176 19.84 -17.62 -7.59
CA GLN A 176 20.55 -16.77 -8.55
C GLN A 176 19.66 -16.30 -9.71
N GLN A 177 18.68 -17.11 -10.12
CA GLN A 177 17.78 -16.73 -11.20
C GLN A 177 16.81 -15.64 -10.74
N ILE A 178 16.20 -15.77 -9.54
CA ILE A 178 15.37 -14.73 -8.94
C ILE A 178 16.17 -13.43 -8.80
N GLN A 179 17.38 -13.53 -8.26
CA GLN A 179 18.25 -12.36 -8.05
C GLN A 179 18.57 -11.65 -9.37
N SER A 180 18.98 -12.40 -10.39
CA SER A 180 19.33 -11.85 -11.70
C SER A 180 18.13 -11.24 -12.43
N LEU A 181 16.95 -11.91 -12.41
CA LEU A 181 15.75 -11.41 -13.06
C LEU A 181 15.27 -10.09 -12.43
N ALA A 182 15.19 -10.04 -11.11
CA ALA A 182 14.78 -8.83 -10.39
C ALA A 182 15.75 -7.67 -10.61
N GLN A 183 17.06 -7.94 -10.62
CA GLN A 183 18.08 -6.94 -10.91
C GLN A 183 17.89 -6.35 -12.32
N GLN A 184 17.75 -7.19 -13.35
CA GLN A 184 17.58 -6.74 -14.73
C GLN A 184 16.30 -5.91 -14.93
N ILE A 185 15.20 -6.26 -14.25
CA ILE A 185 13.95 -5.50 -14.32
C ILE A 185 14.16 -4.12 -13.70
N TYR A 186 14.78 -4.04 -12.52
CA TYR A 186 15.02 -2.75 -11.85
C TYR A 186 15.98 -1.86 -12.66
N GLU A 187 17.08 -2.43 -13.19
CA GLU A 187 18.05 -1.71 -14.00
C GLU A 187 17.51 -1.16 -15.32
N ARG A 188 16.40 -1.75 -15.83
CA ARG A 188 15.76 -1.31 -17.07
C ARG A 188 15.01 0.01 -16.92
N VAL A 189 14.57 0.38 -15.70
CA VAL A 189 13.69 1.52 -15.49
C VAL A 189 14.41 2.83 -15.76
N ASP A 190 13.96 3.55 -16.78
CA ASP A 190 14.43 4.89 -17.14
C ASP A 190 13.68 5.95 -16.34
N TRP A 191 14.12 6.17 -15.09
CA TRP A 191 13.50 7.15 -14.20
C TRP A 191 13.50 8.57 -14.77
N PRO A 192 14.59 9.08 -15.38
CA PRO A 192 14.59 10.38 -16.03
C PRO A 192 13.50 10.55 -17.10
N TRP A 193 13.17 9.49 -17.86
CA TRP A 193 12.09 9.56 -18.83
C TRP A 193 10.74 9.92 -18.18
N MET A 194 10.41 9.33 -17.05
CA MET A 194 9.15 9.60 -16.35
C MET A 194 9.10 10.99 -15.71
N LEU A 195 10.24 11.65 -15.50
CA LEU A 195 10.27 13.07 -15.12
C LEU A 195 9.79 13.98 -16.25
N ASN A 196 9.97 13.58 -17.50
CA ASN A 196 9.58 14.38 -18.68
C ASN A 196 10.00 15.86 -18.56
N GLY A 197 11.24 16.09 -18.15
CA GLY A 197 11.81 17.43 -17.93
C GLY A 197 11.24 18.21 -16.74
N GLY A 198 10.38 17.58 -15.92
CA GLY A 198 9.79 18.18 -14.73
C GLY A 198 10.66 18.02 -13.47
N LYS A 199 10.25 18.68 -12.38
CA LYS A 199 10.89 18.59 -11.05
C LYS A 199 10.34 17.43 -10.21
N ALA A 200 9.22 16.83 -10.61
CA ALA A 200 8.58 15.69 -9.97
C ALA A 200 8.11 14.70 -11.04
N PHE A 201 8.03 13.43 -10.68
CA PHE A 201 7.60 12.38 -11.61
C PHE A 201 6.17 12.60 -12.09
N SER A 202 5.92 12.39 -13.41
CA SER A 202 4.56 12.23 -13.90
C SER A 202 3.91 11.02 -13.23
N MET A 203 2.63 11.11 -12.93
CA MET A 203 1.90 9.97 -12.38
C MET A 203 1.79 8.81 -13.38
N GLY A 204 2.00 9.07 -14.67
CA GLY A 204 2.02 8.02 -15.68
C GLY A 204 2.06 8.55 -17.10
N TRP A 205 1.99 7.60 -18.05
CA TRP A 205 2.03 7.85 -19.48
C TRP A 205 1.03 6.94 -20.21
N GLN A 206 0.46 7.45 -21.29
CA GLN A 206 -0.42 6.70 -22.18
C GLN A 206 0.01 6.87 -23.63
N PRO A 207 -0.02 5.82 -24.46
CA PRO A 207 0.37 5.92 -25.86
C PRO A 207 -0.52 6.87 -26.66
N GLU A 208 -1.77 7.08 -26.23
CA GLU A 208 -2.73 7.94 -26.92
C GLU A 208 -2.55 9.43 -26.59
N THR A 209 -2.08 9.76 -25.39
CA THR A 209 -2.09 11.14 -24.86
C THR A 209 -0.75 11.62 -24.33
N GLY A 210 0.26 10.72 -24.23
CA GLY A 210 1.56 11.03 -23.63
C GLY A 210 1.51 11.07 -22.11
N PHE A 211 2.37 11.86 -21.50
CA PHE A 211 2.48 11.98 -20.05
C PHE A 211 1.20 12.60 -19.45
N LEU A 212 0.79 12.04 -18.31
CA LEU A 212 -0.30 12.61 -17.54
C LEU A 212 0.11 13.98 -16.99
N GLN A 213 -0.84 14.90 -16.90
CA GLN A 213 -0.59 16.26 -16.40
C GLN A 213 -0.30 16.32 -14.90
N TYR A 214 -0.74 15.31 -14.13
CA TYR A 214 -0.55 15.22 -12.69
C TYR A 214 0.84 14.68 -12.36
N ARG A 215 1.42 15.21 -11.27
CA ARG A 215 2.76 14.84 -10.80
C ARG A 215 2.73 14.49 -9.33
N TRP A 216 3.74 13.76 -8.91
CA TRP A 216 4.01 13.43 -7.52
C TRP A 216 4.78 14.58 -6.87
N ASP A 217 4.08 15.67 -6.47
CA ASP A 217 4.68 16.92 -6.04
C ASP A 217 4.33 17.36 -4.61
N HIS A 218 3.62 16.51 -3.87
CA HIS A 218 3.31 16.70 -2.45
C HIS A 218 3.42 15.37 -1.70
N TYR A 219 3.63 15.43 -0.38
CA TYR A 219 3.81 14.26 0.48
C TYR A 219 2.64 13.28 0.33
N CYS A 220 2.98 12.07 -0.04
CA CYS A 220 2.11 10.90 -0.15
C CYS A 220 2.98 9.64 -0.26
N GLU A 221 2.50 8.55 -0.85
CA GLU A 221 3.25 7.33 -1.08
C GLU A 221 4.43 7.47 -2.08
N LEU A 222 4.63 8.63 -2.66
CA LEU A 222 5.69 8.94 -3.64
C LEU A 222 7.11 8.64 -3.13
N MET A 223 7.34 8.63 -1.81
CA MET A 223 8.69 8.48 -1.25
C MET A 223 9.42 7.24 -1.78
N MET A 224 8.70 6.15 -2.06
CA MET A 224 9.31 4.96 -2.65
C MET A 224 9.75 5.18 -4.10
N ILE A 225 9.04 6.03 -4.89
CA ILE A 225 9.46 6.35 -6.26
C ILE A 225 10.79 7.09 -6.22
N ASP A 226 10.85 8.16 -5.43
CA ASP A 226 12.05 9.00 -5.33
C ASP A 226 13.25 8.19 -4.85
N LEU A 227 13.09 7.37 -3.81
CA LEU A 227 14.19 6.55 -3.28
C LEU A 227 14.63 5.47 -4.27
N LEU A 228 13.71 4.78 -4.96
CA LEU A 228 14.09 3.83 -6.00
C LEU A 228 14.81 4.52 -7.16
N ALA A 229 14.37 5.70 -7.55
CA ALA A 229 14.98 6.46 -8.63
C ALA A 229 16.38 7.00 -8.26
N ILE A 230 16.56 7.54 -7.05
CA ILE A 230 17.86 8.03 -6.55
C ILE A 230 18.84 6.88 -6.38
N GLY A 231 18.37 5.70 -5.97
CA GLY A 231 19.17 4.50 -5.79
C GLY A 231 19.46 3.71 -7.07
N SER A 232 18.83 4.05 -8.19
CA SER A 232 18.99 3.31 -9.44
C SER A 232 20.47 3.18 -9.86
N PRO A 233 20.95 1.98 -10.19
CA PRO A 233 22.32 1.79 -10.60
C PRO A 233 22.60 2.23 -12.06
N THR A 234 21.57 2.34 -12.89
CA THR A 234 21.67 2.58 -14.33
C THR A 234 21.15 3.92 -14.78
N HIS A 235 19.96 4.32 -14.28
CA HIS A 235 19.27 5.55 -14.66
C HIS A 235 18.87 6.37 -13.43
N PRO A 236 19.83 6.75 -12.56
CA PRO A 236 19.50 7.48 -11.34
C PRO A 236 19.02 8.90 -11.65
N VAL A 237 18.17 9.41 -10.79
CA VAL A 237 17.92 10.85 -10.73
C VAL A 237 18.82 11.48 -9.67
N PRO A 238 19.17 12.78 -9.81
CA PRO A 238 19.90 13.51 -8.78
C PRO A 238 19.21 13.48 -7.43
N ALA A 239 19.97 13.38 -6.34
CA ALA A 239 19.43 13.28 -4.98
C ALA A 239 18.58 14.48 -4.57
N GLU A 240 18.82 15.64 -5.19
CA GLU A 240 18.06 16.87 -4.99
C GLU A 240 16.58 16.74 -5.34
N TYR A 241 16.18 15.75 -6.12
CA TYR A 241 14.77 15.47 -6.42
C TYR A 241 13.97 15.15 -5.17
N TRP A 242 14.58 14.55 -4.15
CA TRP A 242 13.98 14.35 -2.83
C TRP A 242 13.43 15.62 -2.19
N ASN A 243 13.96 16.78 -2.56
CA ASN A 243 13.55 18.09 -2.02
C ASN A 243 12.39 18.73 -2.81
N ASN A 244 11.93 18.12 -3.91
CA ASN A 244 11.01 18.78 -4.83
C ASN A 244 9.52 18.57 -4.49
N PHE A 245 9.16 17.65 -3.63
CA PHE A 245 7.78 17.54 -3.19
C PHE A 245 7.51 18.38 -1.94
N THR A 246 6.31 18.94 -1.86
CA THR A 246 5.89 19.74 -0.71
C THR A 246 5.57 18.85 0.49
N ARG A 247 5.85 19.39 1.68
CA ARG A 247 5.62 18.72 2.98
C ARG A 247 4.76 19.65 3.86
N SER A 248 3.50 19.80 3.45
CA SER A 248 2.55 20.67 4.17
C SER A 248 2.27 20.11 5.56
N THR A 249 2.27 21.00 6.56
CA THR A 249 1.88 20.62 7.91
C THR A 249 0.38 20.66 8.05
N MET A 250 -0.20 19.55 8.50
CA MET A 250 -1.59 19.42 8.90
C MET A 250 -1.71 19.62 10.41
N HIS A 251 -2.73 20.36 10.85
CA HIS A 251 -3.05 20.61 12.25
C HIS A 251 -4.45 20.05 12.56
N TYR A 252 -4.55 19.06 13.41
CA TYR A 252 -5.85 18.50 13.80
C TYR A 252 -5.84 17.92 15.21
N ALA A 253 -6.82 18.26 16.02
CA ALA A 253 -7.03 17.71 17.37
C ALA A 253 -5.79 17.75 18.29
N GLY A 254 -4.91 18.75 18.09
CA GLY A 254 -3.65 18.89 18.84
C GLY A 254 -2.49 18.08 18.27
N TYR A 255 -2.66 17.46 17.11
CA TYR A 255 -1.60 16.77 16.35
C TYR A 255 -1.10 17.64 15.22
N ASP A 256 0.21 17.70 15.06
CA ASP A 256 0.91 18.36 13.95
C ASP A 256 1.70 17.30 13.18
N TYR A 257 1.45 17.16 11.89
CA TYR A 257 2.10 16.17 11.04
C TYR A 257 2.12 16.61 9.58
N ILE A 258 3.05 16.05 8.80
CA ILE A 258 3.13 16.29 7.36
C ILE A 258 2.09 15.41 6.66
N SER A 259 1.27 16.03 5.80
CA SER A 259 0.31 15.34 4.95
C SER A 259 0.07 16.12 3.65
N GLY A 260 -0.34 15.42 2.61
CA GLY A 260 -0.82 16.01 1.36
C GLY A 260 -2.34 16.05 1.25
N ASP A 261 -3.07 15.98 2.36
CA ASP A 261 -4.53 15.86 2.44
C ASP A 261 -5.09 14.57 1.80
N ASP A 262 -4.26 13.53 1.74
CA ASP A 262 -4.57 12.26 1.09
C ASP A 262 -5.14 11.23 2.09
N PRO A 263 -5.73 10.12 1.60
CA PRO A 263 -6.15 9.00 2.43
C PRO A 263 -5.01 8.41 3.26
N LEU A 264 -5.35 7.71 4.36
CA LEU A 264 -4.37 7.22 5.33
C LEU A 264 -3.29 6.30 4.73
N PHE A 265 -3.58 5.56 3.65
CA PHE A 265 -2.61 4.67 3.00
C PHE A 265 -1.34 5.41 2.51
N THR A 266 -1.42 6.71 2.24
CA THR A 266 -0.28 7.52 1.81
C THR A 266 0.83 7.59 2.86
N HIS A 267 0.48 7.42 4.13
CA HIS A 267 1.41 7.30 5.26
C HIS A 267 1.95 5.88 5.45
N GLN A 268 1.43 4.89 4.74
CA GLN A 268 1.69 3.47 4.97
C GLN A 268 2.57 2.85 3.88
N TYR A 269 2.26 3.08 2.60
CA TYR A 269 2.80 2.29 1.50
C TYR A 269 4.32 2.35 1.37
N SER A 270 4.94 3.54 1.38
CA SER A 270 6.40 3.63 1.33
C SER A 270 7.06 2.97 2.55
N GLN A 271 6.38 3.03 3.71
CA GLN A 271 6.88 2.46 4.96
C GLN A 271 6.69 0.94 5.06
N ALA A 272 5.96 0.33 4.14
CA ALA A 272 5.87 -1.14 4.13
C ALA A 272 7.21 -1.80 3.79
N TRP A 273 8.06 -1.15 2.98
CA TRP A 273 9.35 -1.67 2.53
C TRP A 273 10.55 -0.89 3.07
N PHE A 274 10.54 0.45 2.92
CA PHE A 274 11.62 1.28 3.46
C PHE A 274 11.47 1.42 4.98
N ASP A 275 12.49 0.99 5.71
CA ASP A 275 12.51 1.14 7.18
C ASP A 275 12.93 2.55 7.58
N PHE A 276 11.94 3.40 7.84
CA PHE A 276 12.15 4.76 8.31
C PHE A 276 12.30 4.88 9.84
N ARG A 277 12.21 3.78 10.59
CA ARG A 277 12.33 3.80 12.05
C ARG A 277 13.71 4.28 12.47
N GLU A 278 13.75 5.16 13.47
CA GLU A 278 15.00 5.74 14.00
C GLU A 278 15.86 6.43 12.92
N LYS A 279 15.21 6.94 11.88
CA LYS A 279 15.84 7.67 10.77
C LYS A 279 15.09 8.95 10.49
N ARG A 280 15.84 9.99 10.13
CA ARG A 280 15.27 11.26 9.71
C ARG A 280 16.12 11.90 8.62
N ASP A 281 15.48 12.74 7.83
CA ASP A 281 16.16 13.68 6.94
C ASP A 281 16.16 15.11 7.52
N ALA A 282 16.42 16.10 6.67
CA ALA A 282 16.37 17.50 7.06
C ALA A 282 14.94 18.01 7.39
N TYR A 283 13.90 17.26 7.00
CA TYR A 283 12.50 17.67 7.11
C TYR A 283 11.77 16.95 8.23
N ALA A 284 11.92 15.64 8.37
CA ALA A 284 11.12 14.84 9.28
C ALA A 284 11.76 13.52 9.69
N ASP A 285 11.26 12.97 10.80
CA ASP A 285 11.19 11.54 11.08
C ASP A 285 9.85 11.04 10.52
N TYR A 286 9.88 10.37 9.36
CA TYR A 286 8.65 9.96 8.66
C TYR A 286 7.92 8.82 9.36
N PHE A 287 8.59 8.00 10.16
CA PHE A 287 7.91 6.99 10.96
C PHE A 287 7.10 7.65 12.08
N THR A 288 7.71 8.56 12.83
CA THR A 288 7.01 9.36 13.85
C THR A 288 5.88 10.19 13.25
N ASN A 289 6.07 10.71 12.04
CA ASN A 289 5.03 11.42 11.29
C ASN A 289 3.81 10.53 11.02
N SER A 290 4.03 9.28 10.57
CA SER A 290 2.92 8.34 10.30
C SER A 290 2.22 7.87 11.57
N VAL A 291 2.95 7.73 12.68
CA VAL A 291 2.34 7.51 14.01
C VAL A 291 1.40 8.65 14.37
N THR A 292 1.85 9.90 14.19
CA THR A 292 1.04 11.10 14.49
C THR A 292 -0.16 11.21 13.56
N ALA A 293 0.02 10.97 12.26
CA ALA A 293 -1.06 10.97 11.27
C ALA A 293 -2.13 9.91 11.60
N THR A 294 -1.72 8.71 12.00
CA THR A 294 -2.66 7.64 12.40
C THR A 294 -3.45 8.01 13.65
N ARG A 295 -2.81 8.67 14.65
CA ARG A 295 -3.52 9.19 15.83
C ARG A 295 -4.52 10.28 15.46
N ALA A 296 -4.14 11.21 14.60
CA ALA A 296 -5.01 12.26 14.10
C ALA A 296 -6.20 11.66 13.32
N HIS A 297 -5.96 10.63 12.50
CA HIS A 297 -7.00 9.90 11.77
C HIS A 297 -7.98 9.17 12.69
N LYS A 298 -7.49 8.47 13.71
CA LYS A 298 -8.34 7.87 14.74
C LYS A 298 -9.20 8.92 15.43
N ALA A 299 -8.59 10.04 15.86
CA ALA A 299 -9.32 11.15 16.49
C ALA A 299 -10.36 11.74 15.54
N PHE A 300 -10.06 11.85 14.24
CA PHE A 300 -11.02 12.30 13.23
C PHE A 300 -12.21 11.36 13.11
N CYS A 301 -11.99 10.05 13.01
CA CYS A 301 -13.09 9.08 12.99
C CYS A 301 -13.95 9.21 14.26
N LEU A 302 -13.34 9.23 15.44
CA LEU A 302 -14.06 9.30 16.71
C LEU A 302 -14.81 10.63 16.94
N ALA A 303 -14.44 11.69 16.24
CA ALA A 303 -15.21 12.94 16.22
C ALA A 303 -16.57 12.81 15.48
N HIS A 304 -16.81 11.67 14.84
CA HIS A 304 -18.07 11.35 14.16
C HIS A 304 -18.77 10.14 14.82
N PRO A 305 -19.27 10.28 16.07
CA PRO A 305 -19.74 9.15 16.89
C PRO A 305 -20.99 8.46 16.36
N ASN A 306 -21.71 9.07 15.41
CA ASN A 306 -22.80 8.43 14.70
C ASN A 306 -22.34 7.30 13.76
N TRP A 307 -21.07 7.31 13.37
CA TRP A 307 -20.49 6.40 12.37
C TRP A 307 -19.39 5.53 12.92
N TYR A 308 -18.55 6.07 13.84
CA TYR A 308 -17.34 5.39 14.33
C TYR A 308 -17.29 5.38 15.86
N ASN A 309 -16.56 4.43 16.40
CA ASN A 309 -16.23 4.35 17.83
C ASN A 309 -14.97 3.50 18.03
N GLU A 310 -14.52 3.30 19.26
CA GLU A 310 -13.30 2.55 19.60
C GLU A 310 -13.28 1.10 19.06
N ASN A 311 -14.43 0.49 18.78
CA ASN A 311 -14.53 -0.88 18.28
C ASN A 311 -14.55 -0.98 16.73
N TYR A 312 -14.71 0.14 16.03
CA TYR A 312 -14.61 0.24 14.57
C TYR A 312 -14.38 1.68 14.15
N TRP A 313 -13.23 1.90 13.53
CA TRP A 313 -12.80 3.17 12.98
C TRP A 313 -11.79 2.88 11.84
N GLY A 314 -11.54 3.89 11.06
CA GLY A 314 -10.57 3.88 9.99
C GLY A 314 -11.21 3.93 8.61
N VAL A 315 -10.71 4.88 7.80
CA VAL A 315 -11.07 5.04 6.40
C VAL A 315 -9.82 5.29 5.57
N THR A 316 -9.83 4.76 4.36
CA THR A 316 -8.79 4.97 3.35
C THR A 316 -9.42 4.74 1.99
N SER A 317 -8.65 4.73 0.90
CA SER A 317 -9.21 4.41 -0.41
C SER A 317 -9.78 3.00 -0.43
N SER A 318 -11.04 2.85 -0.83
CA SER A 318 -11.75 1.57 -0.82
C SER A 318 -12.98 1.56 -1.71
N ASP A 319 -13.59 0.41 -1.86
CA ASP A 319 -14.96 0.31 -2.35
C ASP A 319 -15.95 0.92 -1.32
N TYR A 320 -17.10 1.31 -1.81
CA TYR A 320 -18.27 1.71 -1.02
C TYR A 320 -19.54 1.34 -1.78
N VAL A 321 -20.73 1.61 -1.21
CA VAL A 321 -22.01 1.17 -1.77
C VAL A 321 -22.25 1.56 -3.24
N ASP A 322 -21.68 2.69 -3.69
CA ASP A 322 -21.85 3.21 -5.05
C ASP A 322 -20.60 3.07 -5.95
N GLY A 323 -19.53 2.40 -5.49
CA GLY A 323 -18.31 2.19 -6.29
C GLY A 323 -17.02 2.25 -5.49
N TYR A 324 -15.96 2.88 -6.01
CA TYR A 324 -14.66 3.07 -5.38
C TYR A 324 -14.37 4.56 -5.16
N THR A 325 -13.87 4.93 -4.00
CA THR A 325 -13.49 6.30 -3.69
C THR A 325 -12.29 6.39 -2.75
N ALA A 326 -11.67 7.57 -2.72
CA ALA A 326 -10.70 7.91 -1.69
C ALA A 326 -11.44 8.57 -0.52
N TRP A 327 -11.35 7.94 0.66
CA TRP A 327 -11.85 8.48 1.91
C TRP A 327 -10.70 8.99 2.73
N GLY A 328 -10.94 9.97 3.55
CA GLY A 328 -9.92 10.32 4.50
C GLY A 328 -10.21 11.56 5.32
N GLY A 329 -9.27 11.85 6.12
CA GLY A 329 -9.24 13.00 7.00
C GLY A 329 -8.10 12.89 7.97
N PRO A 330 -7.87 13.96 8.72
CA PRO A 330 -8.31 15.34 8.46
C PRO A 330 -7.48 16.04 7.36
N PRO A 331 -8.12 16.96 6.56
CA PRO A 331 -9.56 17.21 6.50
C PRO A 331 -10.34 16.07 5.86
N ALA A 332 -11.69 16.13 5.92
CA ALA A 332 -12.51 15.10 5.26
C ALA A 332 -12.30 15.10 3.75
N ILE A 333 -12.00 13.94 3.20
CA ILE A 333 -11.83 13.67 1.76
C ILE A 333 -12.88 12.64 1.36
N GLY A 334 -13.57 12.91 0.25
CA GLY A 334 -14.63 12.04 -0.23
C GLY A 334 -15.93 12.13 0.58
N PRO A 335 -16.92 11.30 0.24
CA PRO A 335 -18.23 11.30 0.90
C PRO A 335 -18.16 10.52 2.22
N LEU A 336 -17.74 11.14 3.30
CA LEU A 336 -17.73 10.51 4.63
C LEU A 336 -19.15 10.13 5.05
N ASP A 337 -19.48 8.83 5.04
CA ASP A 337 -20.84 8.31 5.23
C ASP A 337 -20.97 7.27 6.35
N GLY A 338 -19.88 6.84 6.95
CA GLY A 338 -19.84 5.77 7.96
C GLY A 338 -19.31 4.44 7.43
N THR A 339 -18.79 4.41 6.20
CA THR A 339 -18.02 3.28 5.69
C THR A 339 -16.75 3.10 6.53
N VAL A 340 -16.45 1.86 6.87
CA VAL A 340 -15.28 1.43 7.65
C VAL A 340 -14.39 0.58 6.76
N VAL A 341 -13.10 0.87 6.77
CA VAL A 341 -12.10 0.19 5.93
C VAL A 341 -11.05 -0.48 6.82
N PRO A 342 -11.08 -1.81 6.97
CA PRO A 342 -10.16 -2.51 7.87
C PRO A 342 -8.68 -2.31 7.53
N SER A 343 -8.32 -2.16 6.25
CA SER A 343 -6.94 -1.93 5.81
C SER A 343 -6.35 -0.61 6.34
N ALA A 344 -7.17 0.38 6.67
CA ALA A 344 -6.72 1.62 7.32
C ALA A 344 -6.03 1.35 8.66
N ALA A 345 -6.63 0.48 9.50
CA ALA A 345 -6.03 0.06 10.75
C ALA A 345 -4.92 -1.00 10.54
N ALA A 346 -5.14 -1.96 9.64
CA ALA A 346 -4.16 -3.03 9.39
C ALA A 346 -2.85 -2.48 8.80
N GLY A 347 -2.92 -1.53 7.87
CA GLY A 347 -1.75 -0.82 7.33
C GLY A 347 -1.04 0.08 8.35
N SER A 348 -1.69 0.39 9.47
CA SER A 348 -1.14 1.20 10.55
C SER A 348 -0.64 0.38 11.76
N LEU A 349 -0.65 -0.95 11.68
CA LEU A 349 -0.28 -1.85 12.79
C LEU A 349 1.05 -1.48 13.47
N PRO A 350 2.16 -1.19 12.77
CA PRO A 350 3.41 -0.81 13.42
C PRO A 350 3.40 0.60 14.01
N PHE A 351 2.47 1.46 13.59
CA PHE A 351 2.38 2.84 14.07
C PHE A 351 1.62 2.96 15.38
N LEU A 352 0.52 2.21 15.54
CA LEU A 352 -0.31 2.15 16.75
C LEU A 352 -0.71 0.70 17.05
N PRO A 353 0.23 -0.15 17.51
CA PRO A 353 0.00 -1.58 17.66
C PRO A 353 -1.25 -1.93 18.47
N ASP A 354 -1.35 -1.41 19.70
CA ASP A 354 -2.41 -1.75 20.62
C ASP A 354 -3.80 -1.35 20.08
N GLU A 355 -3.92 -0.13 19.55
CA GLU A 355 -5.17 0.39 19.02
C GLU A 355 -5.60 -0.33 17.74
N CYS A 356 -4.65 -0.58 16.84
CA CYS A 356 -4.93 -1.24 15.56
C CYS A 356 -5.29 -2.71 15.76
N VAL A 357 -4.56 -3.45 16.58
CA VAL A 357 -4.90 -4.85 16.90
C VAL A 357 -6.26 -4.93 17.59
N SER A 358 -6.51 -4.04 18.56
CA SER A 358 -7.76 -4.00 19.31
C SER A 358 -8.98 -3.77 18.40
N VAL A 359 -8.92 -2.76 17.51
CA VAL A 359 -10.04 -2.45 16.63
C VAL A 359 -10.27 -3.55 15.58
N LEU A 360 -9.23 -4.14 15.01
CA LEU A 360 -9.37 -5.25 14.06
C LEU A 360 -10.01 -6.48 14.73
N ARG A 361 -9.56 -6.85 15.92
CA ARG A 361 -10.17 -7.93 16.70
C ARG A 361 -11.63 -7.63 17.05
N ALA A 362 -11.95 -6.40 17.43
CA ALA A 362 -13.31 -5.98 17.73
C ALA A 362 -14.22 -6.09 16.49
N MET A 363 -13.76 -5.64 15.32
CA MET A 363 -14.50 -5.79 14.06
C MET A 363 -14.78 -7.26 13.77
N ARG A 364 -13.76 -8.12 13.81
CA ARG A 364 -13.89 -9.56 13.57
C ARG A 364 -14.82 -10.23 14.58
N SER A 365 -14.72 -9.87 15.85
CA SER A 365 -15.59 -10.42 16.92
C SER A 365 -17.05 -10.02 16.73
N LYS A 366 -17.30 -8.76 16.34
CA LYS A 366 -18.67 -8.21 16.24
C LYS A 366 -19.42 -8.73 15.02
N TRP A 367 -18.77 -8.81 13.85
CA TRP A 367 -19.46 -9.14 12.60
C TRP A 367 -19.06 -10.51 12.03
N GLY A 368 -18.04 -11.17 12.57
CA GLY A 368 -17.66 -12.52 12.22
C GLY A 368 -17.49 -12.72 10.71
N LYS A 369 -18.25 -13.68 10.15
CA LYS A 369 -18.19 -14.03 8.72
C LYS A 369 -18.68 -12.94 7.76
N GLN A 370 -19.34 -11.88 8.25
CA GLN A 370 -19.75 -10.77 7.39
C GLN A 370 -18.55 -9.93 6.95
N VAL A 371 -17.55 -9.76 7.83
CA VAL A 371 -16.36 -8.95 7.54
C VAL A 371 -15.10 -9.80 7.31
N TRP A 372 -15.15 -11.11 7.59
CA TRP A 372 -14.02 -12.02 7.52
C TRP A 372 -14.35 -13.25 6.67
N GLY A 373 -13.75 -13.34 5.50
CA GLY A 373 -13.96 -14.42 4.56
C GLY A 373 -12.70 -15.27 4.32
N ARG A 374 -12.59 -15.81 3.12
CA ARG A 374 -11.48 -16.67 2.70
C ARG A 374 -10.12 -16.00 2.79
N TYR A 375 -10.05 -14.72 2.48
CA TYR A 375 -8.82 -13.93 2.40
C TYR A 375 -8.64 -12.96 3.57
N GLY A 376 -9.35 -13.19 4.68
CA GLY A 376 -9.35 -12.29 5.83
C GLY A 376 -10.42 -11.21 5.71
N PHE A 377 -10.11 -9.98 6.11
CA PHE A 377 -11.06 -8.88 6.03
C PHE A 377 -11.47 -8.59 4.58
N LEU A 378 -12.79 -8.28 4.41
CA LEU A 378 -13.30 -7.64 3.20
C LEU A 378 -12.68 -6.23 3.04
N ASP A 379 -12.88 -5.63 1.85
CA ASP A 379 -12.34 -4.30 1.57
C ASP A 379 -12.96 -3.23 2.46
N ALA A 380 -14.28 -3.12 2.47
CA ALA A 380 -15.00 -2.12 3.25
C ALA A 380 -16.37 -2.62 3.70
N PHE A 381 -16.93 -1.98 4.74
CA PHE A 381 -18.30 -2.23 5.16
C PHE A 381 -18.93 -0.99 5.78
N HIS A 382 -20.27 -0.91 5.73
CA HIS A 382 -21.04 0.21 6.28
C HIS A 382 -22.05 -0.34 7.29
N PRO A 383 -21.77 -0.27 8.62
CA PRO A 383 -22.62 -0.89 9.64
C PRO A 383 -24.07 -0.40 9.64
N ALA A 384 -24.28 0.92 9.51
CA ALA A 384 -25.62 1.51 9.56
C ALA A 384 -26.46 1.19 8.32
N ALA A 385 -25.83 1.04 7.14
CA ALA A 385 -26.49 0.63 5.91
C ALA A 385 -26.61 -0.91 5.78
N ASN A 386 -26.05 -1.68 6.72
CA ASN A 386 -25.95 -3.15 6.63
C ASN A 386 -25.33 -3.62 5.30
N TRP A 387 -24.35 -2.86 4.81
CA TRP A 387 -23.61 -3.18 3.59
C TRP A 387 -22.23 -3.75 3.94
N PHE A 388 -21.88 -4.83 3.28
CA PHE A 388 -20.60 -5.52 3.41
C PHE A 388 -20.09 -5.82 2.02
N ASP A 389 -18.89 -5.33 1.70
CA ASP A 389 -18.31 -5.56 0.39
C ASP A 389 -18.08 -7.07 0.17
N PRO A 390 -18.53 -7.63 -0.95
CA PRO A 390 -18.24 -9.02 -1.29
C PRO A 390 -16.77 -9.26 -1.67
N ASP A 391 -16.02 -8.20 -1.92
CA ASP A 391 -14.66 -8.27 -2.48
C ASP A 391 -13.57 -8.01 -1.43
N VAL A 392 -12.37 -8.39 -1.80
CA VAL A 392 -11.09 -7.93 -1.25
C VAL A 392 -10.27 -7.31 -2.38
N LEU A 393 -9.52 -6.25 -2.08
CA LEU A 393 -8.60 -5.60 -3.00
C LEU A 393 -7.16 -6.03 -2.70
N GLY A 394 -6.40 -6.30 -3.76
CA GLY A 394 -5.03 -6.80 -3.59
C GLY A 394 -4.09 -5.82 -2.89
N ILE A 395 -4.26 -4.51 -3.12
CA ILE A 395 -3.45 -3.49 -2.45
C ILE A 395 -3.77 -3.40 -0.96
N ASP A 396 -5.05 -3.56 -0.56
CA ASP A 396 -5.51 -3.49 0.83
C ASP A 396 -5.13 -4.75 1.60
N GLN A 397 -5.23 -5.92 0.96
CA GLN A 397 -4.66 -7.15 1.49
C GLN A 397 -3.15 -7.06 1.63
N GLY A 398 -2.48 -6.46 0.65
CA GLY A 398 -1.03 -6.31 0.63
C GLY A 398 -0.52 -5.47 1.79
N ILE A 399 -1.02 -4.26 1.93
CA ILE A 399 -0.58 -3.40 3.03
C ILE A 399 -0.90 -4.02 4.40
N SER A 400 -2.04 -4.72 4.52
CA SER A 400 -2.43 -5.39 5.76
C SER A 400 -1.43 -6.51 6.14
N VAL A 401 -1.07 -7.37 5.19
CA VAL A 401 -0.11 -8.48 5.40
C VAL A 401 1.29 -7.96 5.70
N LEU A 402 1.79 -7.02 4.90
CA LEU A 402 3.15 -6.53 5.06
C LEU A 402 3.34 -5.80 6.40
N MET A 403 2.36 -5.00 6.80
CA MET A 403 2.46 -4.25 8.06
C MET A 403 2.19 -5.13 9.28
N ALA A 404 1.38 -6.18 9.16
CA ALA A 404 1.27 -7.20 10.21
C ALA A 404 2.62 -7.90 10.43
N GLU A 405 3.29 -8.36 9.36
CA GLU A 405 4.60 -9.00 9.46
C GLU A 405 5.68 -8.03 9.97
N ASN A 406 5.63 -6.77 9.56
CA ASN A 406 6.55 -5.76 10.07
C ASN A 406 6.35 -5.50 11.57
N LEU A 407 5.11 -5.53 12.08
CA LEU A 407 4.85 -5.48 13.51
C LEU A 407 5.38 -6.72 14.25
N ARG A 408 5.13 -7.92 13.71
CA ARG A 408 5.46 -9.19 14.36
C ARG A 408 6.96 -9.47 14.39
N SER A 409 7.69 -9.19 13.30
CA SER A 409 9.11 -9.57 13.20
C SER A 409 10.01 -8.54 12.54
N GLY A 410 9.46 -7.56 11.80
CA GLY A 410 10.23 -6.66 10.96
C GLY A 410 10.85 -7.34 9.73
N LEU A 411 10.34 -8.50 9.31
CA LEU A 411 10.91 -9.28 8.21
C LEU A 411 10.97 -8.50 6.90
N VAL A 412 9.89 -7.79 6.53
CA VAL A 412 9.88 -7.06 5.25
C VAL A 412 10.93 -5.97 5.27
N TRP A 413 10.98 -5.19 6.34
CA TRP A 413 12.01 -4.14 6.52
C TRP A 413 13.43 -4.70 6.47
N SER A 414 13.72 -5.70 7.30
CA SER A 414 15.07 -6.27 7.38
C SER A 414 15.50 -6.94 6.08
N THR A 415 14.55 -7.47 5.31
CA THR A 415 14.81 -8.08 4.00
C THR A 415 15.01 -7.02 2.92
N PHE A 416 14.08 -6.08 2.77
CA PHE A 416 14.14 -5.06 1.74
C PHE A 416 15.37 -4.16 1.89
N MET A 417 15.72 -3.78 3.12
CA MET A 417 16.88 -2.93 3.40
C MET A 417 18.24 -3.63 3.20
N ARG A 418 18.28 -4.92 2.85
CA ARG A 418 19.51 -5.58 2.35
C ARG A 418 19.87 -5.17 0.92
N ASN A 419 18.93 -4.58 0.19
CA ASN A 419 19.21 -4.02 -1.12
C ASN A 419 20.08 -2.77 -0.95
N ARG A 420 21.32 -2.82 -1.45
CA ARG A 420 22.29 -1.73 -1.29
C ARG A 420 21.77 -0.41 -1.88
N GLU A 421 21.02 -0.50 -2.93
CA GLU A 421 20.40 0.65 -3.61
C GLU A 421 19.46 1.42 -2.68
N SER A 422 18.71 0.72 -1.82
CA SER A 422 17.79 1.33 -0.85
C SER A 422 18.56 2.13 0.21
N LEU A 423 19.65 1.57 0.74
CA LEU A 423 20.53 2.27 1.71
C LEU A 423 21.18 3.49 1.03
N THR A 424 21.79 3.29 -0.14
CA THR A 424 22.42 4.38 -0.90
C THR A 424 21.43 5.50 -1.23
N ALA A 425 20.18 5.16 -1.57
CA ALA A 425 19.14 6.14 -1.84
C ALA A 425 18.84 7.00 -0.62
N MET A 426 18.64 6.37 0.54
CA MET A 426 18.35 7.08 1.78
C MET A 426 19.53 7.98 2.19
N GLU A 427 20.77 7.49 2.11
CA GLU A 427 21.98 8.30 2.41
C GLU A 427 22.08 9.52 1.47
N ARG A 428 21.89 9.31 0.16
CA ARG A 428 21.92 10.39 -0.84
C ARG A 428 20.77 11.39 -0.65
N ALA A 429 19.60 10.95 -0.24
CA ALA A 429 18.46 11.80 0.11
C ALA A 429 18.64 12.55 1.44
N GLY A 430 19.77 12.35 2.13
CA GLY A 430 20.12 13.06 3.36
C GLY A 430 19.57 12.43 4.64
N PHE A 431 19.13 11.19 4.59
CA PHE A 431 18.74 10.46 5.80
C PHE A 431 19.96 10.12 6.64
N HIS A 432 19.79 10.21 7.95
CA HIS A 432 20.73 9.77 8.95
C HIS A 432 20.00 9.06 10.09
N GLY A 433 20.71 8.22 10.83
CA GLY A 433 20.17 7.43 11.93
C GLY A 433 20.57 5.97 11.84
N LYS A 434 19.87 5.11 12.56
CA LYS A 434 20.24 3.70 12.73
C LYS A 434 20.34 2.95 11.38
N GLY A 435 21.49 2.32 11.17
CA GLY A 435 21.75 1.47 10.00
C GLY A 435 22.15 2.22 8.74
N LEU A 436 22.32 3.53 8.78
CA LEU A 436 22.90 4.36 7.73
C LEU A 436 24.31 4.80 8.13
N ALA A 437 25.21 4.91 7.15
CA ALA A 437 26.52 5.51 7.37
C ALA A 437 26.30 7.01 7.63
N GLY A 438 26.76 7.50 8.79
CA GLY A 438 26.65 8.90 9.21
C GLY A 438 27.64 9.80 8.48
#